data_ce57d3318209df47559adc318fcec332
#
_entry.id   ce57d3318209df47559adc318fcec332
#
_cell.length_a   1.000
_cell.length_b   1.000
_cell.length_c   1.000
_cell.angle_alpha   90.00
_cell.angle_beta   90.00
_cell.angle_gamma   90.00
#
_symmetry.space_group_name_H-M   'P 1'
#
loop_
_entity.id
_entity.type
_entity.pdbx_description
1 polymer ?
#
loop_
_entity_poly.entity_id
_entity_poly.type
_entity_poly.pdbx_seq_one_letter_code
_entity_poly.pdbx_strand_id
1 'polypeptide(L)'
;MHDKIKMDSSWEGRVFPLALIVSFGFMFFYVSLGFLGVIPSLEPGAVIGEASRWCERVSTSMFREPVNALSNLGFMITGLLMFWVLSKDVRSADSNQFHGLTPISMLYAGAAIYLGPGSMLMHGTHTDWGQWADNLSMVMY
;
A
#
# COMPACT_ATOMS: atom_id res chain seq x y z
N MET A 1 16.14 -1.40 39.75
CA MET A 1 16.53 -2.57 38.96
C MET A 1 15.31 -2.91 38.11
N HIS A 2 15.23 -2.30 36.91
CA HIS A 2 14.09 -2.51 36.03
C HIS A 2 14.37 -3.76 35.21
N ASP A 3 13.65 -4.82 35.49
CA ASP A 3 13.59 -5.99 34.60
C ASP A 3 13.03 -5.56 33.28
N LYS A 4 13.91 -5.49 32.29
CA LYS A 4 13.48 -5.40 30.89
C LYS A 4 12.80 -6.73 30.57
N ILE A 5 11.46 -6.71 30.52
CA ILE A 5 10.70 -7.84 29.97
C ILE A 5 11.17 -7.98 28.52
N LYS A 6 12.10 -8.90 28.31
CA LYS A 6 12.55 -9.30 26.99
C LYS A 6 11.43 -10.14 26.38
N MET A 7 10.42 -9.48 25.83
CA MET A 7 9.43 -10.17 25.01
C MET A 7 10.17 -10.82 23.82
N ASP A 8 9.80 -12.04 23.54
CA ASP A 8 10.42 -12.90 22.53
C ASP A 8 10.34 -12.20 21.17
N SER A 9 11.44 -11.55 20.75
CA SER A 9 11.51 -10.62 19.63
C SER A 9 11.63 -11.32 18.26
N SER A 10 11.38 -12.61 18.19
CA SER A 10 11.62 -13.37 16.97
C SER A 10 10.66 -13.00 15.84
N TRP A 11 9.45 -12.57 16.11
CA TRP A 11 8.46 -12.15 15.11
C TRP A 11 8.59 -10.67 14.73
N GLU A 12 8.98 -9.81 15.69
CA GLU A 12 9.12 -8.36 15.45
C GLU A 12 10.14 -8.06 14.35
N GLY A 13 11.26 -8.79 14.35
CA GLY A 13 12.28 -8.68 13.32
C GLY A 13 11.83 -9.16 11.93
N ARG A 14 10.68 -9.85 11.83
CA ARG A 14 10.16 -10.39 10.55
C ARG A 14 9.07 -9.50 9.95
N VAL A 15 8.46 -8.58 10.71
CA VAL A 15 7.33 -7.77 10.24
C VAL A 15 7.74 -6.85 9.10
N PHE A 16 8.83 -6.10 9.24
CA PHE A 16 9.30 -5.21 8.18
C PHE A 16 9.74 -5.98 6.91
N PRO A 17 10.56 -7.04 6.97
CA PRO A 17 10.85 -7.86 5.80
C PRO A 17 9.59 -8.44 5.13
N LEU A 18 8.61 -8.88 5.91
CA LEU A 18 7.35 -9.38 5.38
C LEU A 18 6.57 -8.28 4.64
N ALA A 19 6.47 -7.09 5.23
CA ALA A 19 5.83 -5.94 4.59
C ALA A 19 6.52 -5.58 3.27
N LEU A 20 7.87 -5.62 3.22
CA LEU A 20 8.63 -5.43 1.98
C LEU A 20 8.28 -6.49 0.93
N ILE A 21 8.31 -7.77 1.31
CA ILE A 21 8.01 -8.89 0.39
C ILE A 21 6.60 -8.74 -0.18
N VAL A 22 5.60 -8.43 0.65
CA VAL A 22 4.22 -8.25 0.20
C VAL A 22 4.10 -7.06 -0.75
N SER A 23 4.72 -5.91 -0.42
CA SER A 23 4.67 -4.71 -1.24
C SER A 23 5.34 -4.88 -2.59
N PHE A 24 6.56 -5.42 -2.61
CA PHE A 24 7.27 -5.70 -3.86
C PHE A 24 6.63 -6.84 -4.64
N GLY A 25 6.10 -7.86 -3.96
CA GLY A 25 5.34 -8.95 -4.58
C GLY A 25 4.10 -8.44 -5.30
N PHE A 26 3.34 -7.53 -4.68
CA PHE A 26 2.20 -6.88 -5.32
C PHE A 26 2.65 -6.12 -6.58
N MET A 27 3.68 -5.29 -6.50
CA MET A 27 4.18 -4.53 -7.65
C MET A 27 4.66 -5.43 -8.77
N PHE A 28 5.43 -6.46 -8.44
CA PHE A 28 5.91 -7.44 -9.39
C PHE A 28 4.74 -8.15 -10.10
N PHE A 29 3.74 -8.57 -9.34
CA PHE A 29 2.56 -9.24 -9.86
C PHE A 29 1.76 -8.32 -10.78
N TYR A 30 1.48 -7.06 -10.36
CA TYR A 30 0.76 -6.09 -11.19
C TYR A 30 1.48 -5.84 -12.52
N VAL A 31 2.78 -5.55 -12.47
CA VAL A 31 3.58 -5.28 -13.67
C VAL A 31 3.63 -6.50 -14.58
N SER A 32 3.76 -7.71 -14.01
CA SER A 32 3.75 -8.96 -14.78
C SER A 32 2.41 -9.16 -15.50
N LEU A 33 1.29 -8.94 -14.83
CA LEU A 33 -0.04 -9.01 -15.45
C LEU A 33 -0.23 -7.97 -16.54
N GLY A 34 0.33 -6.77 -16.36
CA GLY A 34 0.33 -5.72 -17.36
C GLY A 34 1.09 -6.11 -18.62
N PHE A 35 2.28 -6.68 -18.48
CA PHE A 35 3.08 -7.17 -19.61
C PHE A 35 2.42 -8.36 -20.33
N LEU A 36 1.72 -9.21 -19.59
CA LEU A 36 0.98 -10.34 -20.18
C LEU A 36 -0.35 -9.93 -20.82
N GLY A 37 -0.74 -8.66 -20.73
CA GLY A 37 -2.00 -8.16 -21.27
C GLY A 37 -3.25 -8.69 -20.54
N VAL A 38 -3.08 -9.16 -19.30
CA VAL A 38 -4.18 -9.74 -18.47
C VAL A 38 -4.97 -8.65 -17.75
N ILE A 39 -4.37 -7.45 -17.54
CA ILE A 39 -5.09 -6.32 -16.95
C ILE A 39 -6.28 -5.97 -17.84
N PRO A 40 -7.51 -5.96 -17.28
CA PRO A 40 -8.72 -5.82 -18.06
C PRO A 40 -8.77 -4.50 -18.85
N SER A 41 -9.53 -4.53 -19.93
CA SER A 41 -9.83 -3.35 -20.72
C SER A 41 -10.57 -2.30 -19.87
N LEU A 42 -10.55 -1.06 -20.35
CA LEU A 42 -11.24 0.05 -19.70
C LEU A 42 -12.71 -0.25 -19.43
N GLU A 43 -13.20 0.30 -18.33
CA GLU A 43 -14.62 0.35 -18.04
C GLU A 43 -15.38 1.15 -19.09
N PRO A 44 -16.67 0.83 -19.33
CA PRO A 44 -17.52 1.64 -20.17
C PRO A 44 -17.54 3.10 -19.70
N GLY A 45 -17.25 4.02 -20.60
CA GLY A 45 -17.19 5.45 -20.30
C GLY A 45 -15.78 6.04 -20.10
N ALA A 46 -14.76 5.21 -19.94
CA ALA A 46 -13.38 5.68 -19.94
C ALA A 46 -12.83 5.72 -21.35
N VAL A 47 -12.60 6.92 -21.88
CA VAL A 47 -12.15 7.11 -23.28
C VAL A 47 -10.65 7.36 -23.32
N ILE A 48 -9.94 6.56 -24.11
CA ILE A 48 -8.50 6.73 -24.33
C ILE A 48 -8.21 8.12 -24.92
N GLY A 49 -7.25 8.82 -24.34
CA GLY A 49 -6.81 10.15 -24.76
C GLY A 49 -7.62 11.31 -24.20
N GLU A 50 -8.79 11.05 -23.61
CA GLU A 50 -9.55 12.07 -22.91
C GLU A 50 -9.08 12.24 -21.46
N ALA A 51 -9.32 13.42 -20.88
CA ALA A 51 -9.06 13.68 -19.49
C ALA A 51 -10.10 12.97 -18.62
N SER A 52 -9.65 12.19 -17.67
CA SER A 52 -10.51 11.60 -16.65
C SER A 52 -11.04 12.64 -15.68
N ARG A 53 -11.96 12.26 -14.81
CA ARG A 53 -12.44 13.11 -13.71
C ARG A 53 -11.33 13.51 -12.71
N TRP A 54 -10.19 12.85 -12.76
CA TRP A 54 -8.99 13.18 -11.94
C TRP A 54 -7.94 13.99 -12.71
N CYS A 55 -8.34 14.62 -13.84
CA CYS A 55 -7.54 15.55 -14.63
C CYS A 55 -6.28 14.94 -15.30
N GLU A 56 -6.17 13.62 -15.38
CA GLU A 56 -5.12 12.96 -16.15
C GLU A 56 -5.69 12.33 -17.41
N ARG A 57 -4.92 12.34 -18.50
CA ARG A 57 -5.32 11.70 -19.75
C ARG A 57 -5.23 10.18 -19.65
N VAL A 58 -6.33 9.51 -20.00
CA VAL A 58 -6.39 8.05 -20.01
C VAL A 58 -5.50 7.49 -21.09
N SER A 59 -4.51 6.70 -20.71
CA SER A 59 -3.52 6.09 -21.59
C SER A 59 -3.88 4.65 -21.99
N THR A 60 -3.21 4.15 -23.04
CA THR A 60 -3.30 2.74 -23.47
C THR A 60 -2.34 1.83 -22.69
N SER A 61 -1.49 2.40 -21.83
CA SER A 61 -0.49 1.63 -21.07
C SER A 61 -1.13 0.75 -19.99
N MET A 62 -0.31 -0.09 -19.33
CA MET A 62 -0.73 -0.90 -18.18
C MET A 62 -1.21 -0.05 -16.99
N PHE A 63 -0.84 1.23 -16.94
CA PHE A 63 -1.41 2.23 -16.05
C PHE A 63 -2.26 3.19 -16.88
N ARG A 64 -3.57 3.21 -16.65
CA ARG A 64 -4.51 4.08 -17.37
C ARG A 64 -4.27 5.55 -17.09
N GLU A 65 -3.98 5.86 -15.83
CA GLU A 65 -3.55 7.17 -15.37
C GLU A 65 -2.19 7.02 -14.67
N PRO A 66 -1.08 7.03 -15.41
CA PRO A 66 0.24 6.66 -14.87
C PRO A 66 0.72 7.58 -13.74
N VAL A 67 0.47 8.87 -13.79
CA VAL A 67 0.90 9.80 -12.74
C VAL A 67 0.08 9.58 -11.48
N ASN A 68 -1.25 9.51 -11.61
CA ASN A 68 -2.15 9.24 -10.49
C ASN A 68 -1.86 7.86 -9.88
N ALA A 69 -1.73 6.81 -10.71
CA ALA A 69 -1.45 5.47 -10.23
C ALA A 69 -0.10 5.39 -9.49
N LEU A 70 0.97 5.92 -10.06
CA LEU A 70 2.32 5.79 -9.50
C LEU A 70 2.56 6.72 -8.31
N SER A 71 1.89 7.88 -8.23
CA SER A 71 1.98 8.77 -7.07
C SER A 71 1.49 8.09 -5.77
N ASN A 72 0.54 7.16 -5.88
CA ASN A 72 0.05 6.38 -4.74
C ASN A 72 1.10 5.44 -4.12
N LEU A 73 2.19 5.13 -4.82
CA LEU A 73 3.33 4.44 -4.23
C LEU A 73 3.94 5.19 -3.04
N GLY A 74 3.73 6.51 -2.96
CA GLY A 74 4.13 7.32 -1.80
C GLY A 74 3.52 6.81 -0.50
N PHE A 75 2.26 6.40 -0.49
CA PHE A 75 1.60 5.82 0.68
C PHE A 75 2.22 4.48 1.07
N MET A 76 2.48 3.61 0.09
CA MET A 76 3.13 2.32 0.34
C MET A 76 4.53 2.52 0.93
N ILE A 77 5.33 3.45 0.39
CA ILE A 77 6.67 3.79 0.91
C ILE A 77 6.56 4.32 2.34
N THR A 78 5.60 5.22 2.60
CA THR A 78 5.39 5.79 3.95
C THR A 78 5.05 4.70 4.95
N GLY A 79 4.13 3.80 4.63
CA GLY A 79 3.78 2.68 5.51
C GLY A 79 4.95 1.72 5.74
N LEU A 80 5.78 1.46 4.73
CA LEU A 80 7.02 0.69 4.89
C LEU A 80 8.03 1.38 5.81
N LEU A 81 8.20 2.70 5.68
CA LEU A 81 9.05 3.48 6.59
C LEU A 81 8.52 3.44 8.03
N MET A 82 7.20 3.49 8.20
CA MET A 82 6.58 3.32 9.52
C MET A 82 6.93 1.96 10.12
N PHE A 83 6.76 0.85 9.39
CA PHE A 83 7.16 -0.47 9.87
C PHE A 83 8.64 -0.56 10.20
N TRP A 84 9.49 0.06 9.38
CA TRP A 84 10.92 0.10 9.64
C TRP A 84 11.28 0.85 10.93
N VAL A 85 10.67 2.01 11.17
CA VAL A 85 10.86 2.77 12.43
C VAL A 85 10.32 1.98 13.62
N LEU A 86 9.06 1.53 13.54
CA LEU A 86 8.40 0.77 14.61
C LEU A 86 9.17 -0.50 15.00
N SER A 87 9.82 -1.16 14.04
CA SER A 87 10.62 -2.37 14.29
C SER A 87 11.92 -2.07 15.06
N LYS A 88 12.36 -0.82 15.09
CA LYS A 88 13.56 -0.38 15.83
C LYS A 88 13.24 0.21 17.19
N ASP A 89 11.99 0.58 17.43
CA ASP A 89 11.57 1.18 18.69
C ASP A 89 11.54 0.13 19.81
N VAL A 90 12.21 0.43 20.91
CA VAL A 90 12.20 -0.41 22.11
C VAL A 90 11.07 0.06 23.03
N ARG A 91 10.06 -0.79 23.24
CA ARG A 91 8.98 -0.48 24.17
C ARG A 91 9.45 -0.47 25.61
N SER A 92 8.95 0.52 26.36
CA SER A 92 9.01 0.57 27.82
C SER A 92 7.60 0.46 28.42
N ALA A 93 7.50 0.24 29.74
CA ALA A 93 6.21 0.15 30.42
C ALA A 93 5.35 1.41 30.27
N ASP A 94 5.99 2.58 30.11
CA ASP A 94 5.32 3.88 29.98
C ASP A 94 5.10 4.31 28.52
N SER A 95 5.39 3.42 27.56
CA SER A 95 5.24 3.74 26.13
C SER A 95 3.76 3.77 25.73
N ASN A 96 3.39 4.74 24.88
CA ASN A 96 2.05 4.81 24.31
C ASN A 96 1.80 3.67 23.28
N GLN A 97 0.54 3.55 22.83
CA GLN A 97 0.12 2.47 21.93
C GLN A 97 0.73 2.54 20.52
N PHE A 98 1.30 3.67 20.11
CA PHE A 98 1.96 3.85 18.83
C PHE A 98 3.48 3.70 18.90
N HIS A 99 4.04 3.38 20.06
CA HIS A 99 5.46 3.17 20.22
C HIS A 99 5.81 1.68 20.05
N GLY A 100 6.66 1.38 19.08
CA GLY A 100 7.02 0.02 18.71
C GLY A 100 5.91 -0.75 17.97
N LEU A 101 6.12 -2.04 17.74
CA LEU A 101 5.19 -2.91 17.02
C LEU A 101 4.03 -3.36 17.91
N THR A 102 3.00 -2.54 18.00
CA THR A 102 1.73 -2.85 18.66
C THR A 102 0.66 -3.21 17.64
N PRO A 103 -0.45 -3.85 18.04
CA PRO A 103 -1.56 -4.10 17.11
C PRO A 103 -2.07 -2.82 16.43
N ILE A 104 -2.16 -1.69 17.17
CA ILE A 104 -2.63 -0.41 16.65
C ILE A 104 -1.62 0.19 15.67
N SER A 105 -0.35 0.26 16.05
CA SER A 105 0.70 0.80 15.16
C SER A 105 0.87 -0.03 13.90
N MET A 106 0.78 -1.36 14.01
CA MET A 106 0.83 -2.26 12.85
C MET A 106 -0.38 -2.13 11.95
N LEU A 107 -1.58 -1.98 12.53
CA LEU A 107 -2.81 -1.76 11.75
C LEU A 107 -2.70 -0.46 10.96
N TYR A 108 -2.26 0.63 11.60
CA TYR A 108 -2.11 1.93 10.94
C TYR A 108 -1.04 1.90 9.84
N ALA A 109 0.13 1.33 10.11
CA ALA A 109 1.19 1.18 9.11
C ALA A 109 0.75 0.28 7.94
N GLY A 110 0.02 -0.80 8.24
CA GLY A 110 -0.57 -1.69 7.24
C GLY A 110 -1.63 -1.01 6.38
N ALA A 111 -2.49 -0.20 6.97
CA ALA A 111 -3.48 0.60 6.26
C ALA A 111 -2.81 1.63 5.34
N ALA A 112 -1.75 2.30 5.80
CA ALA A 112 -0.95 3.21 4.97
C ALA A 112 -0.32 2.48 3.77
N ILE A 113 0.25 1.27 3.97
CA ILE A 113 0.76 0.46 2.85
C ILE A 113 -0.37 0.12 1.88
N TYR A 114 -1.53 -0.32 2.39
CA TYR A 114 -2.63 -0.77 1.55
C TYR A 114 -3.28 0.36 0.74
N LEU A 115 -3.27 1.59 1.27
CA LEU A 115 -3.78 2.77 0.56
C LEU A 115 -3.06 2.97 -0.78
N GLY A 116 -1.74 2.70 -0.85
CA GLY A 116 -0.98 2.78 -2.10
C GLY A 116 -1.50 1.83 -3.18
N PRO A 117 -1.44 0.50 -3.00
CA PRO A 117 -1.98 -0.50 -3.92
C PRO A 117 -3.46 -0.31 -4.22
N GLY A 118 -4.29 -0.02 -3.23
CA GLY A 118 -5.73 0.16 -3.41
C GLY A 118 -6.04 1.28 -4.39
N SER A 119 -5.50 2.47 -4.15
CA SER A 119 -5.70 3.61 -5.04
C SER A 119 -4.99 3.43 -6.39
N MET A 120 -3.81 2.81 -6.40
CA MET A 120 -3.11 2.48 -7.64
C MET A 120 -3.95 1.56 -8.55
N LEU A 121 -4.68 0.59 -7.99
CA LEU A 121 -5.56 -0.30 -8.77
C LEU A 121 -6.67 0.47 -9.46
N MET A 122 -7.27 1.46 -8.81
CA MET A 122 -8.29 2.31 -9.43
C MET A 122 -7.73 3.09 -10.61
N HIS A 123 -6.69 3.87 -10.39
CA HIS A 123 -6.08 4.71 -11.43
C HIS A 123 -5.32 3.92 -12.49
N GLY A 124 -4.82 2.75 -12.12
CA GLY A 124 -4.11 1.86 -13.04
C GLY A 124 -5.03 1.09 -13.97
N THR A 125 -6.22 0.68 -13.52
CA THR A 125 -7.08 -0.22 -14.28
C THR A 125 -8.35 0.43 -14.80
N HIS A 126 -8.90 1.43 -14.13
CA HIS A 126 -10.23 1.99 -14.39
C HIS A 126 -11.32 0.92 -14.40
N THR A 127 -11.33 0.06 -13.39
CA THR A 127 -12.30 -1.04 -13.23
C THR A 127 -13.14 -0.87 -11.97
N ASP A 128 -14.33 -1.45 -11.93
CA ASP A 128 -15.19 -1.43 -10.75
C ASP A 128 -14.51 -2.08 -9.53
N TRP A 129 -13.78 -3.16 -9.74
CA TRP A 129 -13.04 -3.80 -8.66
C TRP A 129 -11.84 -2.96 -8.18
N GLY A 130 -11.19 -2.21 -9.09
CA GLY A 130 -10.17 -1.21 -8.74
C GLY A 130 -10.76 -0.09 -7.89
N GLN A 131 -11.93 0.43 -8.27
CA GLN A 131 -12.66 1.43 -7.49
C GLN A 131 -13.07 0.90 -6.11
N TRP A 132 -13.51 -0.36 -6.04
CA TRP A 132 -13.81 -1.00 -4.75
C TRP A 132 -12.57 -1.09 -3.87
N ALA A 133 -11.40 -1.48 -4.42
CA ALA A 133 -10.15 -1.57 -3.68
C ALA A 133 -9.69 -0.20 -3.16
N ASP A 134 -9.83 0.86 -3.97
CA ASP A 134 -9.53 2.23 -3.57
C ASP A 134 -10.42 2.69 -2.40
N ASN A 135 -11.73 2.55 -2.55
CA ASN A 135 -12.68 2.91 -1.49
C ASN A 135 -12.40 2.15 -0.19
N LEU A 136 -12.11 0.85 -0.27
CA LEU A 136 -11.77 0.04 0.90
C LEU A 136 -10.49 0.54 1.55
N SER A 137 -9.46 0.86 0.76
CA SER A 137 -8.18 1.35 1.28
C SER A 137 -8.33 2.68 2.00
N MET A 138 -9.18 3.59 1.49
CA MET A 138 -9.47 4.87 2.14
C MET A 138 -10.24 4.71 3.47
N VAL A 139 -11.15 3.73 3.54
CA VAL A 139 -11.90 3.47 4.79
C VAL A 139 -11.03 2.83 5.86
N MET A 140 -10.02 2.06 5.46
CA MET A 140 -9.09 1.41 6.40
C MET A 140 -8.01 2.34 6.93
N TYR A 141 -7.64 3.40 6.19
CA TYR A 141 -6.67 4.41 6.59
C TYR A 141 -7.32 5.52 7.44
#